data_39a10063131a8a7272c8beea36ff73ec
#
_entry.id   39a10063131a8a7272c8beea36ff73ec
#
_cell.length_a   1.000
_cell.length_b   1.000
_cell.length_c   1.000
_cell.angle_alpha   90.00
_cell.angle_beta   90.00
_cell.angle_gamma   90.00
#
_symmetry.space_group_name_H-M   'P 1'
#
loop_
_entity.id
_entity.type
_entity.pdbx_description
1 polymer ?
#
loop_
_entity_poly.entity_id
_entity_poly.type
_entity_poly.pdbx_seq_one_letter_code
_entity_poly.pdbx_strand_id
1 'polypeptide(L)'
;MESNIPYINAETSALVDKELMGTYNYSIDQLMEIAGLTVAKVVNKEFILKSSKKNLKIITLCGPGNNGGDGLVASRYLKEFGNDVEIYYPKKNTKNPLYTRLITQCENYEIKINEKILEKKEDYEKIFEQCDIILDALFGFSFKGEIREPFKTIIDAMKKFENKIISVDIPSGFDIDKGNIFDTFVPKGLVSLTLPKLCSKNFGGEHYLGGRFVPKKLFEKFNLKCDELYKNCSDLYVKI
;
A
#
# COMPACT_ATOMS: atom_id res chain seq x y z
N MET A 1 19.70 18.07 8.37
CA MET A 1 18.46 18.64 8.95
C MET A 1 17.48 17.49 9.03
N GLU A 2 17.14 17.03 10.22
CA GLU A 2 16.09 16.04 10.38
C GLU A 2 14.80 16.65 9.82
N SER A 3 14.25 16.01 8.80
CA SER A 3 12.94 16.41 8.26
C SER A 3 11.91 16.17 9.37
N ASN A 4 11.33 17.25 9.88
CA ASN A 4 10.33 17.18 10.95
C ASN A 4 8.98 16.71 10.38
N ILE A 5 8.97 15.45 9.87
CA ILE A 5 7.80 14.86 9.24
C ILE A 5 6.83 14.44 10.35
N PRO A 6 5.59 14.92 10.33
CA PRO A 6 4.61 14.52 11.32
C PRO A 6 4.12 13.09 11.08
N TYR A 7 4.31 12.22 12.04
CA TYR A 7 3.71 10.89 12.08
C TYR A 7 2.36 10.97 12.78
N ILE A 8 1.32 10.43 12.16
CA ILE A 8 -0.05 10.55 12.65
C ILE A 8 -0.59 9.22 13.20
N ASN A 9 -1.49 9.33 14.18
CA ASN A 9 -2.19 8.19 14.77
C ASN A 9 -3.43 7.80 13.95
N ALA A 10 -4.11 6.73 14.39
CA ALA A 10 -5.31 6.20 13.76
C ALA A 10 -6.45 7.24 13.68
N GLU A 11 -6.66 7.99 14.75
CA GLU A 11 -7.73 8.98 14.81
C GLU A 11 -7.49 10.13 13.82
N THR A 12 -6.29 10.71 13.83
CA THR A 12 -5.93 11.78 12.90
C THR A 12 -5.99 11.30 11.45
N SER A 13 -5.55 10.08 11.15
CA SER A 13 -5.65 9.50 9.81
C SER A 13 -7.11 9.45 9.32
N ALA A 14 -8.02 8.97 10.16
CA ALA A 14 -9.43 8.88 9.82
C ALA A 14 -10.09 10.26 9.65
N LEU A 15 -9.69 11.24 10.49
CA LEU A 15 -10.21 12.62 10.39
C LEU A 15 -9.71 13.32 9.13
N VAL A 16 -8.45 13.15 8.75
CA VAL A 16 -7.88 13.69 7.50
C VAL A 16 -8.64 13.15 6.28
N ASP A 17 -8.85 11.84 6.21
CA ASP A 17 -9.61 11.22 5.10
C ASP A 17 -11.07 11.72 5.06
N LYS A 18 -11.71 11.85 6.22
CA LYS A 18 -13.08 12.38 6.31
C LYS A 18 -13.15 13.81 5.80
N GLU A 19 -12.19 14.66 6.13
CA GLU A 19 -12.14 16.04 5.66
C GLU A 19 -11.89 16.11 4.15
N LEU A 20 -10.96 15.31 3.63
CA LEU A 20 -10.68 15.25 2.20
C LEU A 20 -11.95 14.92 1.40
N MET A 21 -12.69 13.90 1.81
CA MET A 21 -13.92 13.49 1.13
C MET A 21 -15.12 14.38 1.45
N GLY A 22 -15.16 15.01 2.62
CA GLY A 22 -16.23 15.90 3.03
C GLY A 22 -15.99 17.35 2.58
N THR A 23 -15.28 18.11 3.42
CA THR A 23 -15.07 19.56 3.23
C THR A 23 -14.32 19.91 1.93
N TYR A 24 -13.37 19.04 1.52
CA TYR A 24 -12.55 19.28 0.33
C TYR A 24 -13.09 18.60 -0.94
N ASN A 25 -14.22 17.87 -0.84
CA ASN A 25 -14.97 17.28 -1.95
C ASN A 25 -14.17 16.36 -2.89
N TYR A 26 -13.11 15.70 -2.39
CA TYR A 26 -12.47 14.64 -3.15
C TYR A 26 -13.35 13.39 -3.19
N SER A 27 -13.51 12.79 -4.35
CA SER A 27 -14.08 11.44 -4.41
C SER A 27 -13.06 10.40 -3.96
N ILE A 28 -13.54 9.28 -3.43
CA ILE A 28 -12.68 8.14 -3.09
C ILE A 28 -11.95 7.61 -4.32
N ASP A 29 -12.57 7.66 -5.51
CA ASP A 29 -11.95 7.25 -6.78
C ASP A 29 -10.72 8.13 -7.11
N GLN A 30 -10.81 9.46 -6.90
CA GLN A 30 -9.69 10.37 -7.13
C GLN A 30 -8.52 10.08 -6.17
N LEU A 31 -8.81 9.92 -4.88
CA LEU A 31 -7.79 9.67 -3.87
C LEU A 31 -7.10 8.33 -4.12
N MET A 32 -7.86 7.28 -4.38
CA MET A 32 -7.37 5.92 -4.64
C MET A 32 -6.55 5.84 -5.94
N GLU A 33 -6.98 6.53 -6.99
CA GLU A 33 -6.24 6.57 -8.26
C GLU A 33 -4.85 7.20 -8.07
N ILE A 34 -4.77 8.34 -7.36
CA ILE A 34 -3.48 9.00 -7.07
C ILE A 34 -2.62 8.15 -6.14
N ALA A 35 -3.23 7.54 -5.12
CA ALA A 35 -2.54 6.66 -4.18
C ALA A 35 -1.90 5.46 -4.89
N GLY A 36 -2.69 4.71 -5.65
CA GLY A 36 -2.20 3.53 -6.39
C GLY A 36 -1.17 3.87 -7.47
N LEU A 37 -1.37 4.99 -8.20
CA LEU A 37 -0.37 5.48 -9.15
C LEU A 37 0.94 5.83 -8.45
N THR A 38 0.86 6.46 -7.27
CA THR A 38 2.05 6.79 -6.48
C THR A 38 2.79 5.52 -6.06
N VAL A 39 2.08 4.51 -5.54
CA VAL A 39 2.65 3.21 -5.18
C VAL A 39 3.36 2.59 -6.39
N ALA A 40 2.69 2.54 -7.55
CA ALA A 40 3.27 1.98 -8.76
C ALA A 40 4.56 2.73 -9.19
N LYS A 41 4.56 4.06 -9.11
CA LYS A 41 5.75 4.88 -9.42
C LYS A 41 6.91 4.61 -8.48
N VAL A 42 6.65 4.52 -7.16
CA VAL A 42 7.68 4.17 -6.17
C VAL A 42 8.24 2.79 -6.48
N VAL A 43 7.39 1.78 -6.62
CA VAL A 43 7.82 0.41 -6.91
C VAL A 43 8.64 0.36 -8.19
N ASN A 44 8.18 1.00 -9.25
CA ASN A 44 8.89 1.00 -10.53
C ASN A 44 10.24 1.72 -10.45
N LYS A 45 10.26 2.96 -9.94
CA LYS A 45 11.47 3.81 -9.96
C LYS A 45 12.52 3.35 -8.94
N GLU A 46 12.07 2.95 -7.75
CA GLU A 46 12.97 2.72 -6.63
C GLU A 46 13.38 1.25 -6.47
N PHE A 47 12.59 0.31 -6.97
CA PHE A 47 12.87 -1.12 -6.80
C PHE A 47 13.06 -1.84 -8.14
N ILE A 48 12.25 -1.56 -9.17
CA ILE A 48 12.32 -2.27 -10.45
C ILE A 48 13.46 -1.74 -11.31
N LEU A 49 13.50 -0.43 -11.59
CA LEU A 49 14.53 0.17 -12.45
C LEU A 49 15.94 0.10 -11.86
N LYS A 50 16.07 -0.10 -10.54
CA LYS A 50 17.36 -0.35 -9.88
C LYS A 50 17.78 -1.82 -9.92
N SER A 51 16.91 -2.72 -10.36
CA SER A 51 17.22 -4.13 -10.54
C SER A 51 17.93 -4.37 -11.87
N SER A 52 18.85 -5.32 -11.89
CA SER A 52 19.46 -5.82 -13.15
C SER A 52 18.51 -6.70 -13.96
N LYS A 53 17.45 -7.21 -13.36
CA LYS A 53 16.45 -8.07 -14.00
C LYS A 53 15.42 -7.24 -14.74
N LYS A 54 15.08 -7.63 -15.98
CA LYS A 54 13.99 -7.05 -16.77
C LYS A 54 12.70 -7.86 -16.56
N ASN A 55 11.55 -7.23 -16.68
CA ASN A 55 10.22 -7.86 -16.58
C ASN A 55 10.07 -8.65 -15.27
N LEU A 56 10.12 -7.91 -14.14
CA LEU A 56 9.96 -8.54 -12.83
C LEU A 56 8.55 -9.11 -12.67
N LYS A 57 8.46 -10.27 -12.02
CA LYS A 57 7.20 -10.86 -11.61
C LYS A 57 6.77 -10.27 -10.27
N ILE A 58 5.61 -9.62 -10.27
CA ILE A 58 5.04 -8.94 -9.11
C ILE A 58 3.78 -9.68 -8.69
N ILE A 59 3.68 -10.01 -7.41
CA ILE A 59 2.46 -10.53 -6.81
C ILE A 59 1.89 -9.43 -5.91
N THR A 60 0.68 -8.98 -6.22
CA THR A 60 -0.07 -8.05 -5.38
C THR A 60 -1.06 -8.80 -4.52
N LEU A 61 -0.98 -8.61 -3.22
CA LEU A 61 -1.90 -9.19 -2.23
C LEU A 61 -2.95 -8.12 -1.86
N CYS A 62 -4.18 -8.28 -2.33
CA CYS A 62 -5.25 -7.31 -2.10
C CYS A 62 -6.18 -7.73 -0.96
N GLY A 63 -6.39 -6.82 0.00
CA GLY A 63 -7.44 -6.94 1.02
C GLY A 63 -8.80 -6.40 0.55
N PRO A 64 -9.88 -6.61 1.31
CA PRO A 64 -11.24 -6.25 0.91
C PRO A 64 -11.57 -4.75 1.05
N GLY A 65 -10.65 -3.94 1.60
CA GLY A 65 -10.81 -2.51 1.88
C GLY A 65 -10.08 -1.61 0.89
N ASN A 66 -9.98 -0.31 1.26
CA ASN A 66 -9.36 0.72 0.42
C ASN A 66 -7.89 0.40 0.09
N ASN A 67 -7.13 -0.16 1.02
CA ASN A 67 -5.75 -0.56 0.77
C ASN A 67 -5.64 -1.58 -0.37
N GLY A 68 -6.56 -2.55 -0.42
CA GLY A 68 -6.68 -3.48 -1.56
C GLY A 68 -7.05 -2.75 -2.86
N GLY A 69 -7.87 -1.71 -2.78
CA GLY A 69 -8.19 -0.83 -3.91
C GLY A 69 -6.94 -0.11 -4.44
N ASP A 70 -6.11 0.45 -3.55
CA ASP A 70 -4.83 1.05 -3.92
C ASP A 70 -3.90 0.02 -4.59
N GLY A 71 -3.91 -1.23 -4.09
CA GLY A 71 -3.19 -2.36 -4.69
C GLY A 71 -3.69 -2.72 -6.09
N LEU A 72 -5.01 -2.71 -6.34
CA LEU A 72 -5.59 -2.94 -7.67
C LEU A 72 -5.15 -1.85 -8.66
N VAL A 73 -5.25 -0.57 -8.26
CA VAL A 73 -4.79 0.56 -9.08
C VAL A 73 -3.29 0.45 -9.35
N ALA A 74 -2.48 0.19 -8.33
CA ALA A 74 -1.03 0.03 -8.48
C ALA A 74 -0.68 -1.11 -9.45
N SER A 75 -1.38 -2.25 -9.36
CA SER A 75 -1.19 -3.41 -10.24
C SER A 75 -1.43 -3.06 -11.70
N ARG A 76 -2.48 -2.31 -11.99
CA ARG A 76 -2.80 -1.86 -13.35
C ARG A 76 -1.67 -1.00 -13.93
N TYR A 77 -1.15 -0.02 -13.16
CA TYR A 77 -0.02 0.80 -13.60
C TYR A 77 1.28 0.02 -13.72
N LEU A 78 1.57 -0.90 -12.79
CA LEU A 78 2.75 -1.75 -12.89
C LEU A 78 2.72 -2.64 -14.14
N LYS A 79 1.55 -3.12 -14.53
CA LYS A 79 1.34 -3.83 -15.79
C LYS A 79 1.58 -2.93 -16.99
N GLU A 80 1.04 -1.71 -16.98
CA GLU A 80 1.28 -0.70 -18.02
C GLU A 80 2.76 -0.34 -18.16
N PHE A 81 3.51 -0.36 -17.06
CA PHE A 81 4.97 -0.15 -17.05
C PHE A 81 5.76 -1.36 -17.58
N GLY A 82 5.10 -2.42 -18.06
CA GLY A 82 5.70 -3.57 -18.71
C GLY A 82 6.11 -4.71 -17.78
N ASN A 83 5.58 -4.78 -16.56
CA ASN A 83 5.88 -5.85 -15.62
C ASN A 83 4.88 -7.02 -15.73
N ASP A 84 5.30 -8.21 -15.29
CA ASP A 84 4.43 -9.37 -15.11
C ASP A 84 3.74 -9.27 -13.75
N VAL A 85 2.43 -9.00 -13.76
CA VAL A 85 1.64 -8.74 -12.54
C VAL A 85 0.55 -9.78 -12.39
N GLU A 86 0.46 -10.35 -11.18
CA GLU A 86 -0.60 -11.26 -10.77
C GLU A 86 -1.18 -10.78 -9.42
N ILE A 87 -2.48 -10.83 -9.28
CA ILE A 87 -3.18 -10.37 -8.07
C ILE A 87 -3.75 -11.57 -7.32
N TYR A 88 -3.57 -11.58 -6.00
CA TYR A 88 -4.25 -12.49 -5.07
C TYR A 88 -5.26 -11.71 -4.25
N TYR A 89 -6.55 -12.01 -4.43
CA TYR A 89 -7.66 -11.30 -3.80
C TYR A 89 -8.64 -12.28 -3.13
N PRO A 90 -8.24 -12.93 -2.02
CA PRO A 90 -8.97 -14.06 -1.43
C PRO A 90 -10.36 -13.69 -0.87
N LYS A 91 -10.56 -12.43 -0.50
CA LYS A 91 -11.87 -11.90 -0.07
C LYS A 91 -12.28 -10.70 -0.93
N LYS A 92 -12.54 -10.98 -2.19
CA LYS A 92 -12.95 -9.99 -3.18
C LYS A 92 -14.21 -9.24 -2.73
N ASN A 93 -14.12 -7.91 -2.72
CA ASN A 93 -15.27 -7.08 -2.39
C ASN A 93 -16.09 -6.77 -3.64
N THR A 94 -17.17 -7.49 -3.82
CA THR A 94 -18.10 -7.33 -4.97
C THR A 94 -19.34 -6.51 -4.63
N LYS A 95 -19.51 -6.10 -3.36
CA LYS A 95 -20.69 -5.35 -2.91
C LYS A 95 -20.57 -3.86 -3.20
N ASN A 96 -19.35 -3.33 -3.20
CA ASN A 96 -19.12 -1.92 -3.49
C ASN A 96 -18.71 -1.74 -4.96
N PRO A 97 -19.47 -0.96 -5.75
CA PRO A 97 -19.21 -0.71 -7.17
C PRO A 97 -17.79 -0.19 -7.47
N LEU A 98 -17.16 0.52 -6.54
CA LEU A 98 -15.78 0.99 -6.68
C LEU A 98 -14.83 -0.18 -6.97
N TYR A 99 -14.83 -1.21 -6.11
CA TYR A 99 -13.90 -2.34 -6.29
C TYR A 99 -14.25 -3.18 -7.53
N THR A 100 -15.52 -3.31 -7.86
CA THR A 100 -15.94 -3.99 -9.10
C THR A 100 -15.36 -3.29 -10.33
N ARG A 101 -15.42 -1.95 -10.39
CA ARG A 101 -14.79 -1.18 -11.47
C ARG A 101 -13.28 -1.40 -11.54
N LEU A 102 -12.57 -1.36 -10.40
CA LEU A 102 -11.12 -1.58 -10.35
C LEU A 102 -10.73 -2.98 -10.80
N ILE A 103 -11.51 -4.00 -10.41
CA ILE A 103 -11.32 -5.38 -10.86
C ILE A 103 -11.46 -5.48 -12.38
N THR A 104 -12.56 -4.94 -12.94
CA THR A 104 -12.79 -4.92 -14.40
C THR A 104 -11.65 -4.20 -15.13
N GLN A 105 -11.12 -3.10 -14.57
CA GLN A 105 -9.95 -2.45 -15.14
C GLN A 105 -8.73 -3.35 -15.16
N CYS A 106 -8.42 -4.05 -14.07
CA CYS A 106 -7.31 -5.00 -14.03
C CYS A 106 -7.50 -6.15 -15.04
N GLU A 107 -8.72 -6.68 -15.17
CA GLU A 107 -9.06 -7.72 -16.15
C GLU A 107 -8.84 -7.24 -17.60
N ASN A 108 -9.19 -5.99 -17.91
CA ASN A 108 -8.95 -5.38 -19.23
C ASN A 108 -7.46 -5.15 -19.54
N TYR A 109 -6.60 -5.11 -18.53
CA TYR A 109 -5.14 -5.12 -18.66
C TYR A 109 -4.56 -6.55 -18.66
N GLU A 110 -5.43 -7.58 -18.80
CA GLU A 110 -5.05 -8.99 -18.80
C GLU A 110 -4.27 -9.41 -17.53
N ILE A 111 -4.57 -8.77 -16.40
CA ILE A 111 -3.99 -9.14 -15.11
C ILE A 111 -4.80 -10.30 -14.52
N LYS A 112 -4.13 -11.41 -14.26
CA LYS A 112 -4.74 -12.56 -13.62
C LYS A 112 -5.06 -12.26 -12.16
N ILE A 113 -6.34 -12.44 -11.77
CA ILE A 113 -6.82 -12.28 -10.39
C ILE A 113 -7.15 -13.65 -9.82
N ASN A 114 -6.43 -14.05 -8.77
CA ASN A 114 -6.64 -15.30 -8.06
C ASN A 114 -7.46 -15.05 -6.80
N GLU A 115 -8.60 -15.71 -6.70
CA GLU A 115 -9.50 -15.65 -5.54
C GLU A 115 -9.35 -16.90 -4.64
N LYS A 116 -8.54 -17.88 -5.08
CA LYS A 116 -8.38 -19.13 -4.37
C LYS A 116 -7.69 -18.91 -3.03
N ILE A 117 -8.35 -19.32 -1.97
CA ILE A 117 -7.78 -19.39 -0.63
C ILE A 117 -6.99 -20.71 -0.54
N LEU A 118 -5.72 -20.61 -0.18
CA LEU A 118 -4.88 -21.76 0.09
C LEU A 118 -4.87 -22.00 1.61
N GLU A 119 -5.05 -23.25 2.00
CA GLU A 119 -5.17 -23.62 3.43
C GLU A 119 -3.81 -23.66 4.13
N LYS A 120 -2.73 -23.91 3.38
CA LYS A 120 -1.38 -24.08 3.92
C LYS A 120 -0.50 -22.92 3.52
N LYS A 121 0.29 -22.42 4.48
CA LYS A 121 1.26 -21.35 4.23
C LYS A 121 2.32 -21.77 3.21
N GLU A 122 2.72 -23.05 3.19
CA GLU A 122 3.72 -23.60 2.27
C GLU A 122 3.30 -23.45 0.80
N ASP A 123 2.00 -23.44 0.52
CA ASP A 123 1.52 -23.24 -0.85
C ASP A 123 1.60 -21.78 -1.26
N TYR A 124 1.41 -20.83 -0.34
CA TYR A 124 1.73 -19.41 -0.58
C TYR A 124 3.24 -19.19 -0.70
N GLU A 125 4.05 -19.84 0.14
CA GLU A 125 5.52 -19.75 0.07
C GLU A 125 6.02 -20.16 -1.32
N LYS A 126 5.55 -21.26 -1.91
CA LYS A 126 5.90 -21.68 -3.29
C LYS A 126 5.58 -20.62 -4.33
N ILE A 127 4.48 -19.88 -4.15
CA ILE A 127 4.10 -18.78 -5.03
C ILE A 127 5.07 -17.61 -4.86
N PHE A 128 5.39 -17.24 -3.61
CA PHE A 128 6.28 -16.13 -3.28
C PHE A 128 7.73 -16.41 -3.66
N GLU A 129 8.17 -17.67 -3.67
CA GLU A 129 9.48 -18.07 -4.20
C GLU A 129 9.67 -17.67 -5.65
N GLN A 130 8.60 -17.77 -6.46
CA GLN A 130 8.62 -17.55 -7.91
C GLN A 130 8.45 -16.08 -8.31
N CYS A 131 8.20 -15.16 -7.38
CA CYS A 131 8.10 -13.73 -7.69
C CYS A 131 9.35 -12.96 -7.25
N ASP A 132 9.49 -11.76 -7.79
CA ASP A 132 10.57 -10.84 -7.47
C ASP A 132 10.13 -9.81 -6.42
N ILE A 133 8.85 -9.39 -6.47
CA ILE A 133 8.26 -8.41 -5.56
C ILE A 133 6.90 -8.94 -5.09
N ILE A 134 6.65 -8.77 -3.80
CA ILE A 134 5.35 -8.93 -3.16
C ILE A 134 4.86 -7.54 -2.77
N LEU A 135 3.80 -7.07 -3.44
CA LEU A 135 3.14 -5.83 -3.05
C LEU A 135 2.07 -6.14 -2.01
N ASP A 136 2.32 -5.76 -0.78
CA ASP A 136 1.40 -5.94 0.33
C ASP A 136 0.38 -4.80 0.38
N ALA A 137 -0.82 -5.09 -0.05
CA ALA A 137 -1.99 -4.23 -0.02
C ALA A 137 -3.17 -4.90 0.70
N LEU A 138 -2.89 -5.75 1.72
CA LEU A 138 -3.95 -6.44 2.46
C LEU A 138 -4.69 -5.48 3.39
N PHE A 139 -3.96 -4.79 4.28
CA PHE A 139 -4.52 -3.94 5.31
C PHE A 139 -3.79 -2.60 5.39
N GLY A 140 -4.54 -1.50 5.45
CA GLY A 140 -4.05 -0.16 5.71
C GLY A 140 -4.41 0.33 7.11
N PHE A 141 -4.32 1.63 7.33
CA PHE A 141 -4.47 2.28 8.64
C PHE A 141 -5.79 2.01 9.36
N SER A 142 -6.85 1.61 8.65
CA SER A 142 -8.16 1.30 9.25
C SER A 142 -8.24 -0.09 9.88
N PHE A 143 -7.22 -0.95 9.69
CA PHE A 143 -7.17 -2.28 10.28
C PHE A 143 -7.08 -2.21 11.80
N LYS A 144 -7.90 -3.03 12.50
CA LYS A 144 -7.91 -3.13 13.96
C LYS A 144 -8.14 -4.57 14.42
N GLY A 145 -7.44 -4.92 15.48
CA GLY A 145 -7.60 -6.21 16.15
C GLY A 145 -6.75 -7.32 15.52
N GLU A 146 -7.14 -8.57 15.80
CA GLU A 146 -6.38 -9.75 15.37
C GLU A 146 -6.57 -10.07 13.89
N ILE A 147 -5.50 -10.56 13.28
CA ILE A 147 -5.49 -11.04 11.90
C ILE A 147 -6.22 -12.38 11.85
N ARG A 148 -7.27 -12.47 11.03
CA ARG A 148 -8.10 -13.66 10.87
C ARG A 148 -7.84 -14.36 9.54
N GLU A 149 -8.19 -15.65 9.46
CA GLU A 149 -8.11 -16.40 8.20
C GLU A 149 -8.99 -15.77 7.11
N PRO A 150 -8.55 -15.84 5.86
CA PRO A 150 -7.34 -16.49 5.34
C PRO A 150 -6.07 -15.61 5.42
N PHE A 151 -6.17 -14.37 5.87
CA PHE A 151 -5.05 -13.41 5.84
C PHE A 151 -3.94 -13.79 6.82
N LYS A 152 -4.26 -14.47 7.91
CA LYS A 152 -3.26 -14.96 8.86
C LYS A 152 -2.28 -15.92 8.17
N THR A 153 -2.79 -16.91 7.46
CA THR A 153 -1.98 -17.87 6.69
C THR A 153 -1.10 -17.17 5.65
N ILE A 154 -1.64 -16.16 4.95
CA ILE A 154 -0.89 -15.37 3.96
C ILE A 154 0.25 -14.60 4.63
N ILE A 155 -0.03 -13.87 5.71
CA ILE A 155 0.94 -13.06 6.44
C ILE A 155 2.03 -13.95 7.07
N ASP A 156 1.66 -15.12 7.60
CA ASP A 156 2.64 -16.07 8.12
C ASP A 156 3.58 -16.61 7.02
N ALA A 157 3.09 -16.77 5.78
CA ALA A 157 3.92 -17.14 4.64
C ALA A 157 4.85 -15.98 4.21
N MET A 158 4.40 -14.73 4.31
CA MET A 158 5.19 -13.56 3.93
C MET A 158 6.45 -13.37 4.78
N LYS A 159 6.46 -13.80 6.04
CA LYS A 159 7.62 -13.68 6.96
C LYS A 159 8.94 -14.20 6.38
N LYS A 160 8.88 -15.17 5.49
CA LYS A 160 10.06 -15.78 4.84
C LYS A 160 10.64 -14.92 3.70
N PHE A 161 9.89 -13.91 3.25
CA PHE A 161 10.16 -13.15 2.04
C PHE A 161 10.24 -11.63 2.27
N GLU A 162 10.57 -11.20 3.47
CA GLU A 162 10.63 -9.79 3.89
C GLU A 162 11.42 -8.91 2.91
N ASN A 163 12.51 -9.45 2.36
CA ASN A 163 13.36 -8.77 1.39
C ASN A 163 12.72 -8.54 0.00
N LYS A 164 11.56 -9.14 -0.26
CA LYS A 164 10.76 -8.95 -1.48
C LYS A 164 9.52 -8.08 -1.26
N ILE A 165 9.16 -7.79 0.01
CA ILE A 165 7.90 -7.13 0.36
C ILE A 165 8.04 -5.62 0.27
N ILE A 166 7.07 -4.99 -0.39
CA ILE A 166 6.82 -3.56 -0.36
C ILE A 166 5.39 -3.37 0.13
N SER A 167 5.21 -2.70 1.27
CA SER A 167 3.88 -2.49 1.87
C SER A 167 3.29 -1.16 1.47
N VAL A 168 1.97 -1.16 1.26
CA VAL A 168 1.14 0.01 0.93
C VAL A 168 0.53 0.55 2.23
N ASP A 169 0.70 1.82 2.49
CA ASP A 169 0.19 2.60 3.61
C ASP A 169 0.81 2.25 4.97
N ILE A 170 0.62 1.04 5.45
CA ILE A 170 1.30 0.44 6.61
C ILE A 170 1.59 -1.05 6.32
N PRO A 171 2.58 -1.68 6.96
CA PRO A 171 2.78 -3.12 6.85
C PRO A 171 1.56 -3.87 7.38
N SER A 172 1.04 -4.83 6.60
CA SER A 172 -0.20 -5.51 6.98
C SER A 172 -0.06 -6.29 8.28
N GLY A 173 -0.99 -6.01 9.18
CA GLY A 173 -1.00 -6.58 10.53
C GLY A 173 -0.30 -5.73 11.58
N PHE A 174 0.33 -4.62 11.23
CA PHE A 174 0.80 -3.66 12.25
C PHE A 174 -0.40 -2.96 12.90
N ASP A 175 -0.30 -2.76 14.22
CA ASP A 175 -1.14 -1.78 14.89
C ASP A 175 -0.64 -0.38 14.53
N ILE A 176 -1.54 0.49 14.07
CA ILE A 176 -1.16 1.80 13.53
C ILE A 176 -0.43 2.70 14.54
N ASP A 177 -0.74 2.57 15.84
CA ASP A 177 -0.17 3.39 16.89
C ASP A 177 1.00 2.71 17.62
N LYS A 178 0.98 1.37 17.71
CA LYS A 178 1.92 0.58 18.50
C LYS A 178 2.95 -0.19 17.69
N GLY A 179 2.80 -0.27 16.37
CA GLY A 179 3.71 -1.00 15.48
C GLY A 179 3.44 -2.49 15.40
N ASN A 180 4.49 -3.29 15.23
CA ASN A 180 4.41 -4.74 14.97
C ASN A 180 4.16 -5.56 16.24
N ILE A 181 3.04 -5.32 16.92
CA ILE A 181 2.68 -6.03 18.17
C ILE A 181 2.26 -7.49 17.94
N PHE A 182 1.93 -7.89 16.71
CA PHE A 182 1.52 -9.24 16.35
C PHE A 182 2.66 -10.07 15.75
N ASP A 183 3.90 -9.55 15.79
CA ASP A 183 5.08 -10.22 15.23
C ASP A 183 4.83 -10.74 13.81
N THR A 184 4.38 -9.86 12.91
CA THR A 184 4.13 -10.20 11.51
C THR A 184 5.46 -10.24 10.73
N PHE A 185 5.66 -9.42 9.75
CA PHE A 185 6.88 -9.30 8.96
C PHE A 185 7.37 -7.84 8.94
N VAL A 186 8.64 -7.63 8.61
CA VAL A 186 9.19 -6.30 8.36
C VAL A 186 9.50 -6.17 6.86
N PRO A 187 8.76 -5.34 6.10
CA PRO A 187 8.96 -5.26 4.67
C PRO A 187 10.28 -4.56 4.32
N LYS A 188 10.83 -4.86 3.14
CA LYS A 188 11.97 -4.15 2.56
C LYS A 188 11.66 -2.67 2.31
N GLY A 189 10.44 -2.38 1.86
CA GLY A 189 9.99 -1.03 1.53
C GLY A 189 8.59 -0.74 2.04
N LEU A 190 8.34 0.53 2.33
CA LEU A 190 7.03 1.05 2.75
C LEU A 190 6.69 2.28 1.94
N VAL A 191 5.49 2.32 1.39
CA VAL A 191 4.91 3.51 0.75
C VAL A 191 3.77 4.02 1.61
N SER A 192 4.07 4.92 2.52
CA SER A 192 3.04 5.63 3.30
C SER A 192 2.24 6.57 2.42
N LEU A 193 0.93 6.61 2.64
CA LEU A 193 -0.01 7.47 1.90
C LEU A 193 -0.53 8.58 2.79
N THR A 194 -0.74 9.78 2.22
CA THR A 194 -1.21 10.98 2.93
C THR A 194 -0.17 11.52 3.91
N LEU A 195 0.12 10.80 4.98
CA LEU A 195 1.18 11.01 5.97
C LEU A 195 1.64 9.67 6.54
N PRO A 196 2.88 9.56 7.03
CA PRO A 196 3.35 8.36 7.69
C PRO A 196 2.65 8.17 9.05
N LYS A 197 2.39 6.91 9.41
CA LYS A 197 1.69 6.54 10.63
C LYS A 197 2.68 6.26 11.76
N LEU A 198 2.23 6.39 13.01
CA LEU A 198 3.09 6.19 14.21
C LEU A 198 3.82 4.83 14.17
N CYS A 199 3.18 3.78 13.67
CA CYS A 199 3.77 2.45 13.53
C CYS A 199 5.04 2.41 12.66
N SER A 200 5.22 3.39 11.79
CA SER A 200 6.37 3.46 10.88
C SER A 200 7.48 4.43 11.32
N LYS A 201 7.37 5.02 12.53
CA LYS A 201 8.34 6.01 13.02
C LYS A 201 9.78 5.49 13.10
N ASN A 202 9.94 4.21 13.41
CA ASN A 202 11.24 3.54 13.51
C ASN A 202 11.41 2.49 12.40
N PHE A 203 10.78 2.69 11.25
CA PHE A 203 10.89 1.76 10.13
C PHE A 203 12.31 1.75 9.58
N GLY A 204 12.96 0.58 9.58
CA GLY A 204 14.36 0.43 9.19
C GLY A 204 14.60 0.15 7.71
N GLY A 205 13.54 -0.01 6.91
CA GLY A 205 13.61 -0.25 5.47
C GLY A 205 13.58 1.03 4.64
N GLU A 206 13.38 0.89 3.33
CA GLU A 206 13.22 2.02 2.42
C GLU A 206 11.83 2.62 2.57
N HIS A 207 11.73 3.84 3.09
CA HIS A 207 10.45 4.51 3.38
C HIS A 207 10.18 5.66 2.43
N TYR A 208 9.02 5.65 1.81
CA TYR A 208 8.55 6.68 0.88
C TYR A 208 7.20 7.22 1.35
N LEU A 209 7.01 8.52 1.21
CA LEU A 209 5.74 9.20 1.47
C LEU A 209 5.12 9.64 0.15
N GLY A 210 3.90 9.19 -0.10
CA GLY A 210 3.12 9.50 -1.28
C GLY A 210 1.72 10.01 -0.96
N GLY A 211 0.86 10.08 -1.98
CA GLY A 211 -0.49 10.61 -1.81
C GLY A 211 -0.49 12.14 -1.67
N ARG A 212 0.13 12.81 -2.62
CA ARG A 212 0.30 14.26 -2.67
C ARG A 212 -0.99 14.99 -3.10
N PHE A 213 -2.06 14.79 -2.35
CA PHE A 213 -3.37 15.38 -2.60
C PHE A 213 -3.91 16.20 -1.43
N VAL A 214 -3.16 16.34 -0.35
CA VAL A 214 -3.62 17.04 0.86
C VAL A 214 -3.34 18.55 0.73
N PRO A 215 -4.38 19.41 0.74
CA PRO A 215 -4.19 20.85 0.71
C PRO A 215 -3.52 21.37 1.97
N LYS A 216 -2.67 22.41 1.84
CA LYS A 216 -1.96 23.03 2.96
C LYS A 216 -2.90 23.42 4.11
N LYS A 217 -4.08 23.99 3.81
CA LYS A 217 -5.09 24.36 4.81
C LYS A 217 -5.54 23.18 5.67
N LEU A 218 -5.55 21.96 5.11
CA LEU A 218 -5.93 20.78 5.88
C LEU A 218 -4.83 20.38 6.87
N PHE A 219 -3.57 20.47 6.46
CA PHE A 219 -2.45 20.28 7.39
C PHE A 219 -2.44 21.32 8.51
N GLU A 220 -2.69 22.60 8.21
CA GLU A 220 -2.81 23.67 9.18
C GLU A 220 -3.95 23.41 10.18
N LYS A 221 -5.11 22.93 9.71
CA LYS A 221 -6.27 22.56 10.54
C LYS A 221 -5.92 21.53 11.62
N PHE A 222 -5.06 20.58 11.29
CA PHE A 222 -4.60 19.55 12.22
C PHE A 222 -3.26 19.88 12.91
N ASN A 223 -2.77 21.12 12.76
CA ASN A 223 -1.49 21.58 13.29
C ASN A 223 -0.30 20.69 12.86
N LEU A 224 -0.33 20.21 11.61
CA LEU A 224 0.68 19.37 11.00
C LEU A 224 1.61 20.22 10.14
N LYS A 225 2.89 20.24 10.48
CA LYS A 225 3.91 21.00 9.73
C LYS A 225 4.46 20.17 8.57
N CYS A 226 3.93 20.39 7.38
CA CYS A 226 4.30 19.64 6.17
C CYS A 226 4.82 20.53 5.03
N ASP A 227 5.07 21.81 5.27
CA ASP A 227 5.40 22.81 4.24
C ASP A 227 6.66 22.47 3.42
N GLU A 228 7.61 21.77 4.01
CA GLU A 228 8.89 21.45 3.38
C GLU A 228 8.91 20.07 2.68
N LEU A 229 7.92 19.19 2.96
CA LEU A 229 7.94 17.79 2.50
C LEU A 229 8.04 17.63 0.99
N TYR A 230 7.35 18.50 0.25
CA TYR A 230 7.33 18.47 -1.21
C TYR A 230 7.87 19.73 -1.86
N LYS A 231 8.65 20.52 -1.12
CA LYS A 231 9.24 21.76 -1.64
C LYS A 231 10.19 21.43 -2.79
N ASN A 232 9.97 22.10 -3.92
CA ASN A 232 10.76 21.90 -5.14
C ASN A 232 10.74 20.46 -5.71
N CYS A 233 9.76 19.64 -5.32
CA CYS A 233 9.57 18.29 -5.83
C CYS A 233 8.33 18.24 -6.74
N SER A 234 8.48 17.79 -7.98
CA SER A 234 7.39 17.54 -8.92
C SER A 234 6.87 16.11 -8.87
N ASP A 235 7.60 15.19 -8.24
CA ASP A 235 7.20 13.80 -8.11
C ASP A 235 5.98 13.65 -7.18
N LEU A 236 5.26 12.54 -7.31
CA LEU A 236 4.13 12.19 -6.46
C LEU A 236 4.54 11.69 -5.07
N TYR A 237 5.83 11.49 -4.84
CA TYR A 237 6.37 10.97 -3.58
C TYR A 237 7.73 11.56 -3.24
N VAL A 238 8.13 11.41 -1.99
CA VAL A 238 9.46 11.71 -1.48
C VAL A 238 9.98 10.54 -0.65
N LYS A 239 11.29 10.33 -0.62
CA LYS A 239 11.93 9.39 0.32
C LYS A 239 12.05 10.08 1.68
N ILE A 240 11.69 9.39 2.76
CA ILE A 240 11.69 9.92 4.14
C ILE A 240 12.51 9.05 5.08
#